data_8c93934e63f69cd3226b0fa8b3fe1507
#
_entry.id   8c93934e63f69cd3226b0fa8b3fe1507
#
_cell.length_a   1.000
_cell.length_b   1.000
_cell.length_c   1.000
_cell.angle_alpha   90.00
_cell.angle_beta   90.00
_cell.angle_gamma   90.00
#
_symmetry.space_group_name_H-M   'P 1'
#
loop_
_entity.id
_entity.type
_entity.pdbx_description
1 polymer ?
#
loop_
_entity_poly.entity_id
_entity_poly.type
_entity_poly.pdbx_seq_one_letter_code
_entity_poly.pdbx_strand_id
1 'polypeptide(L)'
;MAYTLLVIKTLPYFIRRHAQSDDSIFGLSREESAFYFRFETASGPLVIHKPQQNVYIDGGPGSGKSESWIKGIIYQCAERNYAGFVYDWEGDPTKDKSPILSRIAYGSIEYFRAKGVETPRFAYINFVDMSRTVRVNVLSPQYMSKGNESLFIRNIIMTLMKNLEASWKEKTDFWANNAINYVYSIAYKCFKERELGICTLPHVIALALSDSNLVFHWLSEDPEIALNMSSMLTAWKLGAQQQTAGAVSSAQTPLVLLNNKYIFWVLSPLPEEEFSLDITNKEHPTLLCVGNAPTIKEAVSPAIS
;
A
#
# COMPACT_ATOMS: atom_id res chain seq x y z
N MET A 1 -5.59 8.34 19.50
CA MET A 1 -5.94 6.90 19.53
C MET A 1 -5.06 6.23 18.49
N ALA A 2 -4.16 5.36 18.92
CA ALA A 2 -3.28 4.65 18.00
C ALA A 2 -4.00 3.34 17.58
N TYR A 3 -4.33 3.23 16.31
CA TYR A 3 -4.85 1.99 15.73
C TYR A 3 -3.74 1.27 14.99
N THR A 4 -3.38 0.08 15.44
CA THR A 4 -2.58 -0.84 14.65
C THR A 4 -3.57 -1.62 13.78
N LEU A 5 -3.60 -1.33 12.49
CA LEU A 5 -4.47 -2.01 11.54
C LEU A 5 -3.70 -3.17 10.91
N LEU A 6 -4.02 -4.39 11.29
CA LEU A 6 -3.63 -5.58 10.55
C LEU A 6 -4.71 -5.82 9.49
N VAL A 7 -4.48 -5.37 8.26
CA VAL A 7 -5.42 -5.60 7.15
C VAL A 7 -5.06 -6.91 6.47
N ILE A 8 -5.71 -7.98 6.86
CA ILE A 8 -5.77 -9.19 6.04
C ILE A 8 -7.01 -9.00 5.15
N LYS A 9 -6.77 -8.68 3.88
CA LYS A 9 -7.83 -8.27 2.96
C LYS A 9 -8.64 -9.48 2.49
N THR A 10 -9.89 -9.62 3.00
CA THR A 10 -11.01 -10.25 2.28
C THR A 10 -12.35 -9.90 2.97
N LEU A 11 -13.46 -10.04 2.27
CA LEU A 11 -14.84 -9.60 2.56
C LEU A 11 -15.42 -10.02 3.93
N PRO A 12 -16.39 -9.28 4.50
CA PRO A 12 -16.79 -9.41 5.91
C PRO A 12 -17.71 -10.59 6.19
N TYR A 13 -17.41 -11.37 7.23
CA TYR A 13 -18.36 -12.27 7.89
C TYR A 13 -18.16 -12.27 9.42
N PHE A 14 -19.27 -12.40 10.16
CA PHE A 14 -19.33 -12.42 11.62
C PHE A 14 -18.68 -13.68 12.21
N ILE A 15 -17.84 -13.50 13.25
CA ILE A 15 -17.26 -14.61 13.99
C ILE A 15 -18.27 -15.13 15.01
N ARG A 16 -18.70 -16.39 14.89
CA ARG A 16 -19.35 -17.12 15.99
C ARG A 16 -18.27 -17.75 16.88
N ARG A 17 -18.31 -17.45 18.17
CA ARG A 17 -17.53 -18.14 19.18
C ARG A 17 -17.95 -19.60 19.26
N HIS A 18 -17.04 -20.51 19.01
CA HIS A 18 -17.14 -21.90 19.45
C HIS A 18 -15.81 -22.31 20.04
N ALA A 19 -15.81 -22.58 21.34
CA ALA A 19 -14.71 -23.25 22.01
C ALA A 19 -15.04 -24.73 22.02
N GLN A 20 -14.33 -25.55 21.25
CA GLN A 20 -14.32 -26.99 21.38
C GLN A 20 -12.95 -27.55 21.01
N SER A 21 -12.52 -28.50 21.79
CA SER A 21 -11.27 -29.24 21.67
C SER A 21 -11.50 -30.45 20.80
N ASP A 22 -11.15 -30.42 19.57
CA ASP A 22 -10.83 -31.62 18.77
C ASP A 22 -10.40 -31.27 17.34
N ASP A 23 -9.49 -32.04 16.77
CA ASP A 23 -8.94 -31.85 15.43
C ASP A 23 -9.89 -32.28 14.29
N SER A 24 -11.00 -32.91 14.61
CA SER A 24 -12.12 -33.20 13.68
C SER A 24 -12.97 -31.97 13.40
N ILE A 25 -12.51 -30.98 13.89
CA ILE A 25 -12.88 -29.62 13.99
C ILE A 25 -13.72 -29.22 12.77
N PHE A 26 -15.04 -29.34 12.96
CA PHE A 26 -15.95 -28.41 12.35
C PHE A 26 -16.51 -28.75 10.97
N GLY A 27 -16.39 -29.96 10.47
CA GLY A 27 -16.95 -30.32 9.18
C GLY A 27 -16.41 -29.47 8.01
N LEU A 28 -15.25 -28.85 8.22
CA LEU A 28 -14.56 -28.09 7.19
C LEU A 28 -13.83 -29.05 6.26
N SER A 29 -13.81 -28.74 4.96
CA SER A 29 -12.98 -29.45 4.02
C SER A 29 -11.50 -29.31 4.42
N ARG A 30 -10.65 -30.23 3.96
CA ARG A 30 -9.21 -30.21 4.22
C ARG A 30 -8.56 -28.89 3.79
N GLU A 31 -9.07 -28.24 2.73
CA GLU A 31 -8.63 -26.93 2.25
C GLU A 31 -9.09 -25.79 3.18
N GLU A 32 -10.29 -25.88 3.72
CA GLU A 32 -10.84 -24.87 4.63
C GLU A 32 -10.19 -24.91 6.02
N SER A 33 -9.73 -26.09 6.47
CA SER A 33 -9.01 -26.25 7.73
C SER A 33 -7.53 -25.86 7.63
N ALA A 34 -6.99 -25.66 6.42
CA ALA A 34 -5.57 -25.37 6.20
C ALA A 34 -5.14 -23.97 6.67
N PHE A 35 -6.08 -23.01 6.73
CA PHE A 35 -5.78 -21.63 7.10
C PHE A 35 -6.50 -21.23 8.38
N TYR A 36 -5.75 -21.23 9.51
CA TYR A 36 -6.25 -20.86 10.84
C TYR A 36 -5.14 -20.29 11.73
N PHE A 37 -5.52 -19.55 12.77
CA PHE A 37 -4.64 -19.20 13.88
C PHE A 37 -5.12 -19.86 15.18
N ARG A 38 -4.18 -20.36 15.98
CA ARG A 38 -4.43 -20.99 17.28
C ARG A 38 -3.75 -20.22 18.39
N PHE A 39 -4.48 -19.96 19.46
CA PHE A 39 -3.96 -19.32 20.65
C PHE A 39 -4.31 -20.16 21.87
N GLU A 40 -3.36 -20.39 22.74
CA GLU A 40 -3.62 -21.02 24.04
C GLU A 40 -4.13 -19.97 25.01
N THR A 41 -5.26 -20.26 25.68
CA THR A 41 -5.88 -19.38 26.68
C THR A 41 -6.09 -20.14 27.99
N ALA A 42 -6.34 -19.40 29.08
CA ALA A 42 -6.65 -20.01 30.38
C ALA A 42 -7.90 -20.93 30.35
N SER A 43 -8.79 -20.73 29.38
CA SER A 43 -10.01 -21.52 29.19
C SER A 43 -9.89 -22.60 28.13
N GLY A 44 -8.67 -22.87 27.63
CA GLY A 44 -8.39 -23.80 26.53
C GLY A 44 -8.03 -23.09 25.22
N PRO A 45 -7.78 -23.86 24.15
CA PRO A 45 -7.34 -23.30 22.88
C PRO A 45 -8.45 -22.50 22.20
N LEU A 46 -8.10 -21.31 21.74
CA LEU A 46 -8.93 -20.51 20.84
C LEU A 46 -8.41 -20.68 19.41
N VAL A 47 -9.27 -21.14 18.51
CA VAL A 47 -8.94 -21.29 17.10
C VAL A 47 -9.74 -20.29 16.27
N ILE A 48 -9.03 -19.49 15.47
CA ILE A 48 -9.60 -18.53 14.53
C ILE A 48 -9.52 -19.16 13.14
N HIS A 49 -10.65 -19.64 12.67
CA HIS A 49 -10.76 -20.20 11.31
C HIS A 49 -10.95 -19.10 10.28
N LYS A 50 -10.43 -19.32 9.08
CA LYS A 50 -10.55 -18.40 7.94
C LYS A 50 -10.17 -16.95 8.32
N PRO A 51 -8.99 -16.73 8.94
CA PRO A 51 -8.58 -15.40 9.38
C PRO A 51 -8.49 -14.38 8.22
N GLN A 52 -8.43 -14.85 6.97
CA GLN A 52 -8.55 -14.03 5.78
C GLN A 52 -9.90 -13.30 5.66
N GLN A 53 -10.91 -13.69 6.42
CA GLN A 53 -12.22 -13.02 6.49
C GLN A 53 -12.28 -11.88 7.51
N ASN A 54 -11.17 -11.36 7.94
CA ASN A 54 -10.94 -10.32 8.93
C ASN A 54 -11.04 -10.79 10.39
N VAL A 55 -10.04 -10.40 11.15
CA VAL A 55 -9.99 -10.53 12.60
C VAL A 55 -9.87 -9.12 13.18
N TYR A 56 -10.84 -8.72 13.99
CA TYR A 56 -10.78 -7.45 14.69
C TYR A 56 -10.35 -7.69 16.15
N ILE A 57 -9.27 -7.01 16.56
CA ILE A 57 -8.72 -7.10 17.93
C ILE A 57 -8.81 -5.73 18.55
N ASP A 58 -9.68 -5.58 19.52
CA ASP A 58 -9.89 -4.33 20.26
C ASP A 58 -9.32 -4.40 21.68
N GLY A 59 -8.95 -3.24 22.18
CA GLY A 59 -8.47 -3.06 23.55
C GLY A 59 -7.73 -1.73 23.71
N GLY A 60 -7.75 -1.17 24.92
CA GLY A 60 -7.08 0.08 25.23
C GLY A 60 -5.54 0.03 25.09
N PRO A 61 -4.85 1.18 25.17
CA PRO A 61 -3.40 1.21 25.26
C PRO A 61 -2.89 0.34 26.42
N GLY A 62 -1.83 -0.44 26.19
CA GLY A 62 -1.25 -1.33 27.21
C GLY A 62 -2.02 -2.61 27.50
N SER A 63 -3.15 -2.91 26.83
CA SER A 63 -3.95 -4.12 27.03
C SER A 63 -3.31 -5.42 26.53
N GLY A 64 -2.09 -5.36 26.00
CA GLY A 64 -1.35 -6.53 25.52
C GLY A 64 -1.73 -7.01 24.11
N LYS A 65 -2.52 -6.25 23.34
CA LYS A 65 -2.91 -6.63 21.97
C LYS A 65 -1.72 -7.04 21.09
N SER A 66 -0.69 -6.22 21.06
CA SER A 66 0.51 -6.48 20.24
C SER A 66 1.26 -7.70 20.76
N GLU A 67 1.42 -7.84 22.06
CA GLU A 67 2.16 -8.94 22.67
C GLU A 67 1.44 -10.28 22.58
N SER A 68 0.15 -10.32 22.86
CA SER A 68 -0.59 -11.58 22.99
C SER A 68 -1.19 -12.06 21.67
N TRP A 69 -1.56 -11.14 20.76
CA TRP A 69 -2.30 -11.48 19.55
C TRP A 69 -1.50 -11.25 18.29
N ILE A 70 -1.05 -10.01 18.05
CA ILE A 70 -0.42 -9.64 16.78
C ILE A 70 0.90 -10.37 16.58
N LYS A 71 1.73 -10.45 17.62
CA LYS A 71 2.97 -11.24 17.57
C LYS A 71 2.69 -12.72 17.31
N GLY A 72 1.67 -13.29 17.96
CA GLY A 72 1.27 -14.67 17.75
C GLY A 72 0.77 -14.95 16.33
N ILE A 73 0.06 -14.01 15.72
CA ILE A 73 -0.35 -14.10 14.31
C ILE A 73 0.86 -14.09 13.38
N ILE A 74 1.76 -13.12 13.57
CA ILE A 74 2.99 -12.98 12.75
C ILE A 74 3.86 -14.24 12.87
N TYR A 75 4.03 -14.76 14.08
CA TYR A 75 4.77 -15.98 14.33
C TYR A 75 4.18 -17.18 13.58
N GLN A 76 2.86 -17.35 13.61
CA GLN A 76 2.16 -18.42 12.90
C GLN A 76 2.16 -18.23 11.38
N CYS A 77 2.17 -16.99 10.89
CA CYS A 77 2.39 -16.73 9.47
C CYS A 77 3.76 -17.21 9.01
N ALA A 78 4.81 -16.95 9.81
CA ALA A 78 6.16 -17.41 9.51
C ALA A 78 6.27 -18.95 9.57
N GLU A 79 5.69 -19.58 10.60
CA GLU A 79 5.67 -21.03 10.80
C GLU A 79 5.02 -21.80 9.65
N ARG A 80 3.96 -21.24 9.10
CA ARG A 80 3.09 -21.94 8.13
C ARG A 80 3.23 -21.46 6.70
N ASN A 81 4.27 -20.72 6.42
CA ASN A 81 4.53 -20.17 5.09
C ASN A 81 3.37 -19.31 4.53
N TYR A 82 2.71 -18.53 5.39
CA TYR A 82 1.61 -17.67 4.97
C TYR A 82 2.10 -16.32 4.48
N ALA A 83 1.58 -15.89 3.35
CA ALA A 83 1.71 -14.52 2.90
C ALA A 83 0.92 -13.56 3.80
N GLY A 84 1.39 -12.34 3.96
CA GLY A 84 0.69 -11.33 4.74
C GLY A 84 1.24 -9.93 4.54
N PHE A 85 0.41 -8.94 4.86
CA PHE A 85 0.79 -7.53 4.88
C PHE A 85 0.69 -7.00 6.30
N VAL A 86 1.79 -6.47 6.83
CA VAL A 86 1.89 -5.93 8.18
C VAL A 86 2.19 -4.44 8.11
N TYR A 87 1.23 -3.60 8.47
CA TYR A 87 1.45 -2.17 8.60
C TYR A 87 1.74 -1.80 10.05
N ASP A 88 2.97 -1.41 10.33
CA ASP A 88 3.44 -1.01 11.65
C ASP A 88 3.36 0.51 11.82
N TRP A 89 2.22 0.97 12.32
CA TRP A 89 1.95 2.39 12.49
C TRP A 89 2.87 3.08 13.52
N GLU A 90 3.28 2.36 14.55
CA GLU A 90 4.10 2.90 15.65
C GLU A 90 5.59 2.65 15.43
N GLY A 91 5.93 1.90 14.40
CA GLY A 91 7.28 1.49 14.11
C GLY A 91 8.18 2.65 13.69
N ASP A 92 9.11 3.07 14.55
CA ASP A 92 10.15 4.03 14.22
C ASP A 92 11.49 3.29 14.01
N PRO A 93 11.94 3.09 12.77
CA PRO A 93 13.18 2.36 12.48
C PRO A 93 14.43 3.08 12.98
N THR A 94 14.33 4.36 13.37
CA THR A 94 15.46 5.14 13.88
C THR A 94 15.68 4.96 15.38
N LYS A 95 14.74 4.35 16.10
CA LYS A 95 14.83 4.13 17.53
C LYS A 95 15.15 2.66 17.85
N ASP A 96 16.09 2.43 18.74
CA ASP A 96 16.49 1.07 19.18
C ASP A 96 15.33 0.25 19.76
N LYS A 97 14.31 0.89 20.27
CA LYS A 97 13.14 0.27 20.92
C LYS A 97 11.94 0.05 19.99
N SER A 98 12.07 0.32 18.71
CA SER A 98 11.03 0.24 17.71
C SER A 98 11.59 -0.44 16.43
N PRO A 99 10.83 -0.78 15.47
CA PRO A 99 9.47 -1.24 15.37
C PRO A 99 9.41 -2.74 15.63
N ILE A 100 8.47 -3.05 16.43
CA ILE A 100 8.39 -4.36 17.00
C ILE A 100 7.92 -5.38 15.96
N LEU A 101 6.95 -5.03 15.11
CA LEU A 101 6.30 -6.00 14.23
C LEU A 101 7.19 -6.50 13.09
N SER A 102 7.95 -5.63 12.42
CA SER A 102 8.87 -6.05 11.36
C SER A 102 10.04 -6.88 11.89
N ARG A 103 10.58 -6.54 13.07
CA ARG A 103 11.62 -7.34 13.74
C ARG A 103 11.09 -8.71 14.15
N ILE A 104 9.85 -8.79 14.64
CA ILE A 104 9.21 -10.05 14.98
C ILE A 104 9.00 -10.90 13.74
N ALA A 105 8.52 -10.31 12.66
CA ALA A 105 8.32 -11.01 11.40
C ALA A 105 9.65 -11.59 10.88
N TYR A 106 10.69 -10.77 10.81
CA TYR A 106 12.02 -11.22 10.39
C TYR A 106 12.57 -12.29 11.32
N GLY A 107 12.56 -12.05 12.63
CA GLY A 107 13.10 -13.00 13.61
C GLY A 107 12.34 -14.33 13.62
N SER A 108 11.02 -14.32 13.44
CA SER A 108 10.22 -15.54 13.35
C SER A 108 10.55 -16.35 12.10
N ILE A 109 10.68 -15.67 10.95
CA ILE A 109 11.09 -16.31 9.70
C ILE A 109 12.47 -16.96 9.83
N GLU A 110 13.46 -16.23 10.34
CA GLU A 110 14.82 -16.77 10.53
C GLU A 110 14.85 -17.94 11.53
N TYR A 111 14.07 -17.85 12.59
CA TYR A 111 13.96 -18.93 13.58
C TYR A 111 13.42 -20.23 12.97
N PHE A 112 12.34 -20.16 12.18
CA PHE A 112 11.77 -21.34 11.55
C PHE A 112 12.63 -21.86 10.40
N ARG A 113 13.24 -20.97 9.64
CA ARG A 113 14.20 -21.34 8.57
C ARG A 113 15.39 -22.11 9.14
N ALA A 114 15.93 -21.67 10.27
CA ALA A 114 17.02 -22.37 10.96
C ALA A 114 16.60 -23.77 11.46
N LYS A 115 15.30 -24.03 11.62
CA LYS A 115 14.75 -25.35 11.96
C LYS A 115 14.40 -26.20 10.74
N GLY A 116 14.67 -25.73 9.52
CA GLY A 116 14.34 -26.44 8.29
C GLY A 116 12.87 -26.36 7.90
N VAL A 117 12.09 -25.44 8.50
CA VAL A 117 10.71 -25.19 8.12
C VAL A 117 10.67 -24.25 6.93
N GLU A 118 9.83 -24.55 5.95
CA GLU A 118 9.56 -23.65 4.83
C GLU A 118 8.85 -22.40 5.33
N THR A 119 9.38 -21.24 5.00
CA THR A 119 8.90 -19.94 5.51
C THR A 119 8.65 -18.95 4.37
N PRO A 120 7.75 -17.98 4.54
CA PRO A 120 7.57 -16.94 3.56
C PRO A 120 8.84 -16.09 3.41
N ARG A 121 8.96 -15.41 2.27
CA ARG A 121 9.96 -14.35 2.11
C ARG A 121 9.65 -13.21 3.06
N PHE A 122 10.69 -12.57 3.56
CA PHE A 122 10.55 -11.31 4.29
C PHE A 122 10.81 -10.13 3.36
N ALA A 123 9.91 -9.16 3.37
CA ALA A 123 10.14 -7.88 2.72
C ALA A 123 9.76 -6.73 3.66
N TYR A 124 10.54 -5.66 3.62
CA TYR A 124 10.32 -4.49 4.46
C TYR A 124 10.38 -3.22 3.62
N ILE A 125 9.30 -2.47 3.63
CA ILE A 125 9.24 -1.12 3.07
C ILE A 125 9.34 -0.13 4.21
N ASN A 126 10.36 0.70 4.19
CA ASN A 126 10.48 1.84 5.07
C ASN A 126 11.06 3.05 4.32
N PHE A 127 10.68 4.24 4.75
CA PHE A 127 11.04 5.48 4.09
C PHE A 127 12.08 6.29 4.89
N VAL A 128 12.82 5.62 5.76
CA VAL A 128 13.82 6.26 6.63
C VAL A 128 15.19 5.64 6.45
N ASP A 129 15.27 4.30 6.47
CA ASP A 129 16.50 3.55 6.30
C ASP A 129 16.52 2.88 4.92
N MET A 130 17.16 3.54 3.96
CA MET A 130 17.27 3.05 2.59
C MET A 130 18.11 1.78 2.44
N SER A 131 18.92 1.43 3.45
CA SER A 131 19.73 0.20 3.43
C SER A 131 18.92 -1.06 3.75
N ARG A 132 17.72 -0.90 4.32
CA ARG A 132 16.86 -1.99 4.79
C ARG A 132 15.46 -1.98 4.17
N THR A 133 15.30 -1.33 3.05
CA THR A 133 14.02 -1.26 2.35
C THR A 133 14.08 -1.99 1.02
N VAL A 134 13.02 -2.71 0.68
CA VAL A 134 12.80 -3.10 -0.71
C VAL A 134 12.25 -1.92 -1.48
N ARG A 135 12.52 -1.87 -2.78
CA ARG A 135 12.04 -0.83 -3.67
C ARG A 135 10.87 -1.36 -4.50
N VAL A 136 9.80 -0.60 -4.61
CA VAL A 136 8.55 -1.04 -5.22
C VAL A 136 8.03 0.02 -6.19
N ASN A 137 7.39 -0.43 -7.26
CA ASN A 137 6.71 0.47 -8.18
C ASN A 137 5.20 0.16 -8.19
N VAL A 138 4.40 1.05 -7.60
CA VAL A 138 2.94 0.90 -7.55
C VAL A 138 2.27 1.12 -8.91
N LEU A 139 2.97 1.74 -9.87
CA LEU A 139 2.51 1.93 -11.25
C LEU A 139 3.19 0.94 -12.21
N SER A 140 3.76 -0.15 -11.70
CA SER A 140 4.42 -1.11 -12.57
C SER A 140 3.45 -1.76 -13.56
N PRO A 141 3.81 -1.80 -14.85
CA PRO A 141 3.01 -2.45 -15.88
C PRO A 141 2.72 -3.94 -15.60
N GLN A 142 3.55 -4.61 -14.80
CA GLN A 142 3.36 -6.03 -14.45
C GLN A 142 2.05 -6.32 -13.69
N TYR A 143 1.46 -5.31 -13.02
CA TYR A 143 0.20 -5.46 -12.29
C TYR A 143 -1.02 -5.06 -13.13
N MET A 144 -0.80 -4.58 -14.35
CA MET A 144 -1.86 -4.08 -15.20
C MET A 144 -2.38 -5.17 -16.13
N SER A 145 -3.68 -5.37 -16.17
CA SER A 145 -4.30 -6.26 -17.16
C SER A 145 -4.35 -5.55 -18.51
N LYS A 146 -3.94 -6.27 -19.56
CA LYS A 146 -3.95 -5.75 -20.94
C LYS A 146 -5.33 -5.21 -21.33
N GLY A 147 -5.37 -3.95 -21.76
CA GLY A 147 -6.58 -3.24 -22.14
C GLY A 147 -7.30 -2.52 -20.99
N ASN A 148 -6.84 -2.69 -19.74
CA ASN A 148 -7.39 -2.04 -18.55
C ASN A 148 -6.37 -1.13 -17.84
N GLU A 149 -5.26 -0.83 -18.49
CA GLU A 149 -4.14 -0.08 -17.90
C GLU A 149 -4.58 1.31 -17.45
N SER A 150 -5.35 2.01 -18.28
CA SER A 150 -5.85 3.35 -17.97
C SER A 150 -6.75 3.35 -16.73
N LEU A 151 -7.61 2.33 -16.58
CA LEU A 151 -8.49 2.18 -15.42
C LEU A 151 -7.69 1.88 -14.15
N PHE A 152 -6.69 1.01 -14.23
CA PHE A 152 -5.80 0.69 -13.13
C PHE A 152 -5.06 1.94 -12.62
N ILE A 153 -4.43 2.68 -13.52
CA ILE A 153 -3.73 3.92 -13.20
C ILE A 153 -4.68 4.94 -12.59
N ARG A 154 -5.89 5.10 -13.18
CA ARG A 154 -6.90 6.03 -12.67
C ARG A 154 -7.29 5.71 -11.24
N ASN A 155 -7.49 4.43 -10.93
CA ASN A 155 -7.87 3.99 -9.58
C ASN A 155 -6.75 4.29 -8.55
N ILE A 156 -5.50 4.04 -8.90
CA ILE A 156 -4.36 4.37 -8.01
C ILE A 156 -4.29 5.87 -7.76
N ILE A 157 -4.30 6.68 -8.82
CA ILE A 157 -4.21 8.14 -8.68
C ILE A 157 -5.39 8.71 -7.91
N MET A 158 -6.61 8.24 -8.20
CA MET A 158 -7.82 8.67 -7.48
C MET A 158 -7.73 8.32 -5.99
N THR A 159 -7.28 7.11 -5.67
CA THR A 159 -7.11 6.68 -4.27
C THR A 159 -6.06 7.52 -3.56
N LEU A 160 -4.91 7.73 -4.20
CA LEU A 160 -3.84 8.57 -3.66
C LEU A 160 -4.33 9.98 -3.36
N MET A 161 -4.93 10.65 -4.36
CA MET A 161 -5.38 12.03 -4.23
C MET A 161 -6.45 12.19 -3.15
N LYS A 162 -7.39 11.24 -3.05
CA LYS A 162 -8.41 11.22 -1.99
C LYS A 162 -7.84 10.93 -0.61
N ASN A 163 -6.73 10.21 -0.51
CA ASN A 163 -6.07 9.98 0.75
C ASN A 163 -5.23 11.17 1.21
N LEU A 164 -4.62 11.90 0.26
CA LEU A 164 -3.90 13.13 0.54
C LEU A 164 -4.83 14.29 0.94
N GLU A 165 -6.00 14.36 0.33
CA GLU A 165 -7.00 15.39 0.62
C GLU A 165 -8.31 14.73 1.10
N ALA A 166 -8.45 14.65 2.42
CA ALA A 166 -9.53 13.89 3.06
C ALA A 166 -10.94 14.39 2.69
N SER A 167 -11.09 15.70 2.44
CA SER A 167 -12.35 16.30 2.02
C SER A 167 -12.89 15.72 0.70
N TRP A 168 -12.00 15.22 -0.16
CA TRP A 168 -12.35 14.62 -1.44
C TRP A 168 -12.90 13.19 -1.32
N LYS A 169 -12.83 12.58 -0.15
CA LYS A 169 -13.47 11.28 0.11
C LYS A 169 -14.99 11.40 0.19
N GLU A 170 -15.45 12.49 0.78
CA GLU A 170 -16.88 12.74 0.97
C GLU A 170 -17.52 13.34 -0.28
N LYS A 171 -16.87 14.32 -0.88
CA LYS A 171 -17.38 15.01 -2.08
C LYS A 171 -16.24 15.48 -2.96
N THR A 172 -16.25 15.05 -4.22
CA THR A 172 -15.39 15.61 -5.26
C THR A 172 -16.12 16.73 -5.98
N ASP A 173 -15.61 17.94 -5.87
CA ASP A 173 -16.08 19.10 -6.60
C ASP A 173 -15.40 19.24 -7.98
N PHE A 174 -15.66 20.34 -8.66
CA PHE A 174 -15.06 20.66 -9.95
C PHE A 174 -13.52 20.70 -9.88
N TRP A 175 -12.96 21.31 -8.83
CA TRP A 175 -11.51 21.47 -8.68
C TRP A 175 -10.83 20.14 -8.38
N ALA A 176 -11.40 19.34 -7.47
CA ALA A 176 -10.93 18.00 -7.14
C ALA A 176 -10.92 17.09 -8.36
N ASN A 177 -12.00 17.09 -9.15
CA ASN A 177 -12.09 16.28 -10.37
C ASN A 177 -11.03 16.68 -11.41
N ASN A 178 -10.83 17.98 -11.62
CA ASN A 178 -9.80 18.47 -12.54
C ASN A 178 -8.38 18.17 -12.03
N ALA A 179 -8.12 18.32 -10.73
CA ALA A 179 -6.85 17.97 -10.13
C ALA A 179 -6.52 16.48 -10.29
N ILE A 180 -7.48 15.60 -9.99
CA ILE A 180 -7.32 14.15 -10.17
C ILE A 180 -7.08 13.83 -11.66
N ASN A 181 -7.84 14.45 -12.57
CA ASN A 181 -7.69 14.21 -13.99
C ASN A 181 -6.34 14.68 -14.54
N TYR A 182 -5.82 15.79 -14.03
CA TYR A 182 -4.49 16.30 -14.37
C TYR A 182 -3.39 15.30 -13.99
N VAL A 183 -3.38 14.83 -12.73
CA VAL A 183 -2.39 13.87 -12.25
C VAL A 183 -2.52 12.51 -12.93
N TYR A 184 -3.77 12.06 -13.17
CA TYR A 184 -4.04 10.84 -13.93
C TYR A 184 -3.48 10.93 -15.35
N SER A 185 -3.67 12.05 -16.03
CA SER A 185 -3.21 12.23 -17.42
C SER A 185 -1.68 12.19 -17.50
N ILE A 186 -0.99 12.78 -16.52
CA ILE A 186 0.47 12.66 -16.39
C ILE A 186 0.87 11.20 -16.19
N ALA A 187 0.24 10.50 -15.25
CA ALA A 187 0.55 9.11 -14.96
C ALA A 187 0.30 8.20 -16.17
N TYR A 188 -0.78 8.42 -16.90
CA TYR A 188 -1.09 7.66 -18.10
C TYR A 188 -0.12 7.96 -19.26
N LYS A 189 0.32 9.20 -19.41
CA LYS A 189 1.37 9.55 -20.37
C LYS A 189 2.71 8.89 -19.99
N CYS A 190 3.10 8.91 -18.68
CA CYS A 190 4.27 8.19 -18.20
C CYS A 190 4.19 6.68 -18.51
N PHE A 191 3.01 6.07 -18.39
CA PHE A 191 2.80 4.67 -18.77
C PHE A 191 2.97 4.46 -20.28
N LYS A 192 2.44 5.33 -21.13
CA LYS A 192 2.60 5.26 -22.59
C LYS A 192 4.07 5.39 -23.01
N GLU A 193 4.83 6.18 -22.29
CA GLU A 193 6.26 6.43 -22.50
C GLU A 193 7.15 5.65 -21.50
N ARG A 194 6.68 4.52 -20.98
CA ARG A 194 7.35 3.74 -19.91
C ARG A 194 8.77 3.29 -20.28
N GLU A 195 9.08 3.19 -21.56
CA GLU A 195 10.42 2.86 -22.03
C GLU A 195 11.48 3.91 -21.62
N LEU A 196 11.02 5.11 -21.25
CA LEU A 196 11.88 6.15 -20.69
C LEU A 196 12.19 5.95 -19.19
N GLY A 197 11.65 4.91 -18.57
CA GLY A 197 11.84 4.64 -17.14
C GLY A 197 11.06 5.58 -16.20
N ILE A 198 10.11 6.36 -16.72
CA ILE A 198 9.36 7.37 -15.95
C ILE A 198 8.00 6.89 -15.42
N CYS A 199 7.64 5.62 -15.66
CA CYS A 199 6.36 5.07 -15.21
C CYS A 199 6.41 4.68 -13.72
N THR A 200 6.67 5.65 -12.86
CA THR A 200 6.65 5.48 -11.39
C THR A 200 5.96 6.65 -10.73
N LEU A 201 5.40 6.43 -9.56
CA LEU A 201 4.66 7.48 -8.84
C LEU A 201 5.51 8.74 -8.55
N PRO A 202 6.79 8.64 -8.13
CA PRO A 202 7.62 9.82 -7.91
C PRO A 202 7.86 10.65 -9.18
N HIS A 203 8.01 10.02 -10.35
CA HIS A 203 8.14 10.77 -11.62
C HIS A 203 6.84 11.50 -11.96
N VAL A 204 5.69 10.87 -11.74
CA VAL A 204 4.38 11.52 -11.91
C VAL A 204 4.27 12.74 -11.00
N ILE A 205 4.67 12.63 -9.74
CA ILE A 205 4.66 13.74 -8.78
C ILE A 205 5.60 14.86 -9.24
N ALA A 206 6.82 14.53 -9.62
CA ALA A 206 7.79 15.52 -10.08
C ALA A 206 7.28 16.29 -11.32
N LEU A 207 6.69 15.59 -12.29
CA LEU A 207 6.07 16.21 -13.46
C LEU A 207 4.86 17.08 -13.08
N ALA A 208 3.99 16.59 -12.17
CA ALA A 208 2.84 17.36 -11.72
C ALA A 208 3.23 18.67 -11.00
N LEU A 209 4.39 18.68 -10.34
CA LEU A 209 4.96 19.85 -9.65
C LEU A 209 5.80 20.75 -10.56
N SER A 210 6.06 20.35 -11.81
CA SER A 210 6.84 21.12 -12.79
C SER A 210 6.04 22.28 -13.39
N ASP A 211 6.66 23.05 -14.29
CA ASP A 211 6.00 24.10 -15.04
C ASP A 211 4.80 23.55 -15.80
N SER A 212 3.61 24.02 -15.45
CA SER A 212 2.35 23.53 -16.02
C SER A 212 2.23 23.77 -17.52
N ASN A 213 2.87 24.81 -18.08
CA ASN A 213 2.84 25.06 -19.52
C ASN A 213 3.60 23.97 -20.29
N LEU A 214 4.76 23.57 -19.77
CA LEU A 214 5.53 22.46 -20.35
C LEU A 214 4.77 21.16 -20.27
N VAL A 215 4.15 20.91 -19.11
CA VAL A 215 3.35 19.70 -18.90
C VAL A 215 2.12 19.67 -19.80
N PHE A 216 1.38 20.77 -19.94
CA PHE A 216 0.23 20.83 -20.86
C PHE A 216 0.65 20.65 -22.32
N HIS A 217 1.77 21.21 -22.72
CA HIS A 217 2.30 21.00 -24.05
C HIS A 217 2.56 19.50 -24.29
N TRP A 218 3.33 18.87 -23.41
CA TRP A 218 3.67 17.45 -23.50
C TRP A 218 2.41 16.54 -23.47
N LEU A 219 1.43 16.82 -22.62
CA LEU A 219 0.16 16.09 -22.59
C LEU A 219 -0.65 16.25 -23.87
N SER A 220 -0.63 17.43 -24.48
CA SER A 220 -1.39 17.73 -25.69
C SER A 220 -0.88 17.02 -26.95
N GLU A 221 0.33 16.49 -26.94
CA GLU A 221 0.91 15.71 -28.04
C GLU A 221 0.24 14.34 -28.21
N ASP A 222 -0.37 13.80 -27.17
CA ASP A 222 -1.10 12.54 -27.22
C ASP A 222 -2.59 12.79 -27.46
N PRO A 223 -3.17 12.32 -28.59
CA PRO A 223 -4.58 12.60 -28.92
C PRO A 223 -5.59 12.05 -27.91
N GLU A 224 -5.31 10.88 -27.32
CA GLU A 224 -6.19 10.25 -26.34
C GLU A 224 -6.19 11.03 -25.03
N ILE A 225 -5.01 11.44 -24.56
CA ILE A 225 -4.87 12.25 -23.36
C ILE A 225 -5.43 13.65 -23.60
N ALA A 226 -5.19 14.24 -24.77
CA ALA A 226 -5.78 15.53 -25.15
C ALA A 226 -7.30 15.50 -25.14
N LEU A 227 -7.91 14.39 -25.56
CA LEU A 227 -9.36 14.22 -25.49
C LEU A 227 -9.86 14.15 -24.03
N ASN A 228 -9.19 13.39 -23.19
CA ASN A 228 -9.53 13.24 -21.78
C ASN A 228 -9.39 14.56 -20.99
N MET A 229 -8.51 15.45 -21.43
CA MET A 229 -8.26 16.77 -20.85
C MET A 229 -8.81 17.94 -21.67
N SER A 230 -9.73 17.69 -22.59
CA SER A 230 -10.14 18.67 -23.59
C SER A 230 -10.57 20.03 -23.01
N SER A 231 -11.36 20.04 -21.94
CA SER A 231 -11.78 21.27 -21.27
C SER A 231 -10.61 22.08 -20.70
N MET A 232 -9.67 21.40 -20.04
CA MET A 232 -8.52 22.03 -19.41
C MET A 232 -7.51 22.52 -20.47
N LEU A 233 -7.24 21.73 -21.50
CA LEU A 233 -6.37 22.12 -22.61
C LEU A 233 -6.97 23.22 -23.45
N THR A 234 -8.29 23.27 -23.62
CA THR A 234 -8.96 24.37 -24.28
C THR A 234 -8.83 25.67 -23.48
N ALA A 235 -9.07 25.63 -22.18
CA ALA A 235 -8.88 26.79 -21.30
C ALA A 235 -7.42 27.27 -21.33
N TRP A 236 -6.44 26.37 -21.29
CA TRP A 236 -5.03 26.71 -21.42
C TRP A 236 -4.70 27.39 -22.76
N LYS A 237 -5.12 26.82 -23.87
CA LYS A 237 -4.89 27.39 -25.24
C LYS A 237 -5.55 28.76 -25.43
N LEU A 238 -6.69 28.99 -24.80
CA LEU A 238 -7.38 30.27 -24.81
C LEU A 238 -6.82 31.30 -23.81
N GLY A 239 -5.79 30.97 -23.07
CA GLY A 239 -5.15 31.86 -22.10
C GLY A 239 -6.02 32.08 -20.84
N ALA A 240 -6.96 31.19 -20.51
CA ALA A 240 -7.74 31.22 -19.28
C ALA A 240 -6.91 30.79 -18.06
N GLN A 241 -5.86 31.56 -17.76
CA GLN A 241 -4.82 31.21 -16.79
C GLN A 241 -5.37 30.94 -15.38
N GLN A 242 -6.39 31.70 -14.94
CA GLN A 242 -6.96 31.53 -13.60
C GLN A 242 -7.62 30.16 -13.42
N GLN A 243 -8.31 29.66 -14.43
CA GLN A 243 -8.99 28.37 -14.38
C GLN A 243 -7.99 27.21 -14.38
N THR A 244 -7.00 27.26 -15.26
CA THR A 244 -5.97 26.21 -15.33
C THR A 244 -5.08 26.23 -14.11
N ALA A 245 -4.65 27.40 -13.64
CA ALA A 245 -3.83 27.55 -12.44
C ALA A 245 -4.55 27.03 -11.18
N GLY A 246 -5.85 27.26 -11.06
CA GLY A 246 -6.63 26.75 -9.93
C GLY A 246 -6.66 25.22 -9.88
N ALA A 247 -6.90 24.56 -11.02
CA ALA A 247 -6.90 23.10 -11.09
C ALA A 247 -5.50 22.50 -10.81
N VAL A 248 -4.45 23.10 -11.40
CA VAL A 248 -3.06 22.68 -11.17
C VAL A 248 -2.66 22.88 -9.70
N SER A 249 -2.95 24.04 -9.12
CA SER A 249 -2.66 24.32 -7.70
C SER A 249 -3.37 23.34 -6.77
N SER A 250 -4.63 23.00 -7.06
CA SER A 250 -5.38 21.99 -6.29
C SER A 250 -4.71 20.61 -6.34
N ALA A 251 -4.05 20.26 -7.45
CA ALA A 251 -3.30 19.04 -7.56
C ALA A 251 -1.94 19.12 -6.84
N GLN A 252 -1.21 20.22 -7.01
CA GLN A 252 0.13 20.40 -6.50
C GLN A 252 0.17 20.49 -4.98
N THR A 253 -0.79 21.18 -4.36
CA THR A 253 -0.82 21.40 -2.90
C THR A 253 -0.70 20.10 -2.10
N PRO A 254 -1.53 19.07 -2.31
CA PRO A 254 -1.38 17.82 -1.58
C PRO A 254 -0.15 17.01 -2.03
N LEU A 255 0.28 17.09 -3.28
CA LEU A 255 1.40 16.31 -3.82
C LEU A 255 2.77 16.78 -3.30
N VAL A 256 2.92 18.05 -2.91
CA VAL A 256 4.17 18.57 -2.33
C VAL A 256 4.64 17.74 -1.14
N LEU A 257 3.71 17.21 -0.33
CA LEU A 257 4.04 16.36 0.82
C LEU A 257 4.79 15.09 0.41
N LEU A 258 4.54 14.58 -0.79
CA LEU A 258 5.18 13.38 -1.34
C LEU A 258 6.50 13.66 -2.07
N ASN A 259 6.84 14.93 -2.31
CA ASN A 259 8.09 15.30 -2.98
C ASN A 259 9.27 15.19 -2.02
N ASN A 260 9.67 13.98 -1.73
CA ASN A 260 10.70 13.64 -0.76
C ASN A 260 11.66 12.60 -1.36
N LYS A 261 12.97 12.79 -1.12
CA LYS A 261 14.03 11.92 -1.66
C LYS A 261 13.90 10.44 -1.23
N TYR A 262 13.37 10.18 -0.04
CA TYR A 262 13.18 8.83 0.47
C TYR A 262 11.99 8.14 -0.23
N ILE A 263 10.89 8.88 -0.43
CA ILE A 263 9.73 8.41 -1.19
C ILE A 263 10.16 8.16 -2.63
N PHE A 264 10.94 9.08 -3.22
CA PHE A 264 11.47 8.91 -4.57
C PHE A 264 12.29 7.62 -4.66
N TRP A 265 13.24 7.42 -3.75
CA TRP A 265 14.10 6.24 -3.73
C TRP A 265 13.30 4.94 -3.64
N VAL A 266 12.37 4.85 -2.69
CA VAL A 266 11.61 3.62 -2.43
C VAL A 266 10.65 3.28 -3.57
N LEU A 267 9.97 4.29 -4.14
CA LEU A 267 8.88 4.09 -5.11
C LEU A 267 9.29 4.25 -6.58
N SER A 268 10.59 4.41 -6.88
CA SER A 268 11.11 4.44 -8.24
C SER A 268 12.32 3.51 -8.41
N PRO A 269 12.13 2.19 -8.26
CA PRO A 269 13.20 1.22 -8.49
C PRO A 269 13.65 1.23 -9.95
N LEU A 270 14.88 0.81 -10.19
CA LEU A 270 15.28 0.32 -11.52
C LEU A 270 14.55 -1.02 -11.77
N PRO A 271 14.32 -1.40 -13.04
CA PRO A 271 13.60 -2.63 -13.36
C PRO A 271 14.16 -3.88 -12.67
N GLU A 272 15.49 -3.99 -12.56
CA GLU A 272 16.18 -5.12 -11.90
C GLU A 272 16.12 -5.10 -10.37
N GLU A 273 15.75 -3.97 -9.78
CA GLU A 273 15.64 -3.78 -8.32
C GLU A 273 14.20 -3.82 -7.83
N GLU A 274 13.24 -3.90 -8.76
CA GLU A 274 11.83 -3.84 -8.44
C GLU A 274 11.38 -5.08 -7.68
N PHE A 275 10.97 -4.89 -6.43
CA PHE A 275 10.36 -5.94 -5.64
C PHE A 275 8.88 -6.10 -6.03
N SER A 276 8.46 -7.33 -6.33
CA SER A 276 7.08 -7.62 -6.70
C SER A 276 6.13 -7.49 -5.51
N LEU A 277 5.06 -6.71 -5.70
CA LEU A 277 3.96 -6.58 -4.74
C LEU A 277 2.94 -7.73 -4.82
N ASP A 278 3.13 -8.73 -5.69
CA ASP A 278 2.38 -9.99 -5.66
C ASP A 278 2.85 -10.86 -4.49
N ILE A 279 2.50 -10.42 -3.27
CA ILE A 279 2.90 -11.10 -2.03
C ILE A 279 2.22 -12.47 -1.84
N THR A 280 1.13 -12.71 -2.54
CA THR A 280 0.35 -13.95 -2.45
C THR A 280 0.76 -15.01 -3.45
N ASN A 281 1.84 -14.78 -4.18
CA ASN A 281 2.39 -15.75 -5.12
C ASN A 281 2.67 -17.09 -4.42
N LYS A 282 2.11 -18.18 -4.94
CA LYS A 282 2.17 -19.50 -4.30
C LYS A 282 3.58 -20.08 -4.22
N GLU A 283 4.44 -19.75 -5.18
CA GLU A 283 5.83 -20.21 -5.18
C GLU A 283 6.71 -19.40 -4.21
N HIS A 284 6.29 -18.16 -3.96
CA HIS A 284 7.06 -17.21 -3.16
C HIS A 284 6.16 -16.37 -2.27
N PRO A 285 5.39 -16.97 -1.35
CA PRO A 285 4.58 -16.20 -0.42
C PRO A 285 5.46 -15.23 0.36
N THR A 286 5.00 -14.03 0.58
CA THR A 286 5.80 -12.96 1.20
C THR A 286 5.08 -12.37 2.40
N LEU A 287 5.78 -12.24 3.51
CA LEU A 287 5.37 -11.43 4.64
C LEU A 287 5.95 -10.02 4.45
N LEU A 288 5.13 -9.13 3.90
CA LEU A 288 5.49 -7.75 3.62
C LEU A 288 5.17 -6.87 4.82
N CYS A 289 6.20 -6.29 5.40
CA CYS A 289 6.07 -5.30 6.47
C CYS A 289 6.26 -3.89 5.91
N VAL A 290 5.42 -2.97 6.34
CA VAL A 290 5.57 -1.54 6.03
C VAL A 290 5.70 -0.78 7.33
N GLY A 291 6.85 -0.13 7.52
CA GLY A 291 7.13 0.70 8.69
C GLY A 291 6.73 2.14 8.45
N ASN A 292 6.22 2.77 9.49
CA ASN A 292 5.94 4.19 9.51
C ASN A 292 7.03 4.93 10.27
N ALA A 293 7.46 6.07 9.74
CA ALA A 293 8.37 6.95 10.45
C ALA A 293 7.63 8.20 10.94
N PRO A 294 7.70 8.53 12.24
CA PRO A 294 7.00 9.70 12.77
C PRO A 294 7.32 11.00 12.05
N THR A 295 8.55 11.12 11.55
CA THR A 295 9.05 12.32 10.85
C THR A 295 8.47 12.51 9.44
N ILE A 296 7.96 11.45 8.82
CA ILE A 296 7.39 11.50 7.46
C ILE A 296 5.98 10.90 7.40
N LYS A 297 5.41 10.66 8.57
CA LYS A 297 4.11 10.00 8.74
C LYS A 297 2.99 10.64 7.93
N GLU A 298 2.92 11.97 7.93
CA GLU A 298 1.89 12.72 7.23
C GLU A 298 2.01 12.58 5.71
N ALA A 299 3.24 12.44 5.22
CA ALA A 299 3.49 12.23 3.80
C ALA A 299 3.27 10.77 3.36
N VAL A 300 3.70 9.81 4.17
CA VAL A 300 3.74 8.39 3.78
C VAL A 300 2.40 7.68 4.00
N SER A 301 1.69 8.02 5.10
CA SER A 301 0.41 7.36 5.40
C SER A 301 -0.61 7.41 4.27
N PRO A 302 -0.84 8.56 3.60
CA PRO A 302 -1.76 8.62 2.46
C PRO A 302 -1.32 7.80 1.25
N ALA A 303 -0.01 7.60 1.08
CA ALA A 303 0.53 6.83 -0.04
C ALA A 303 0.46 5.32 0.18
N ILE A 304 0.34 4.86 1.44
CA ILE A 304 0.30 3.45 1.82
C ILE A 304 -1.14 2.95 2.04
N SER A 305 -2.03 3.82 2.49
CA SER A 305 -3.43 3.49 2.78
C SER A 305 -4.31 3.48 1.53
#